data_d77e7f3a1304533db7bb2ac9646fa530
#
_entry.id   d77e7f3a1304533db7bb2ac9646fa530
#
_cell.length_a   1.000
_cell.length_b   1.000
_cell.length_c   1.000
_cell.angle_alpha   90.00
_cell.angle_beta   90.00
_cell.angle_gamma   90.00
#
_symmetry.space_group_name_H-M   'P 1'
#
loop_
_entity.id
_entity.type
_entity.pdbx_description
1 polymer ?
#
loop_
_entity_poly.entity_id
_entity_poly.type
_entity_poly.pdbx_seq_one_letter_code
_entity_poly.pdbx_strand_id
1 'polypeptide(L)'
;MFARITKFEGPPERVEELRYAVVERTLPAVERLQGFAGALVLANRQSGNLQVIVLWESEQAMSASEESAYWFRTYSAEAASETVTDVERYEVVLSEVK
;
A
#
# COMPACT_ATOMS: atom_id res chain seq x y z
N MET A 1 -5.54 -8.71 -13.64
CA MET A 1 -5.30 -8.17 -12.29
C MET A 1 -4.27 -7.06 -12.37
N PHE A 2 -4.45 -6.05 -11.57
CA PHE A 2 -3.58 -4.86 -11.57
C PHE A 2 -3.09 -4.58 -10.17
N ALA A 3 -1.94 -3.93 -10.04
CA ALA A 3 -1.32 -3.66 -8.75
C ALA A 3 -0.94 -2.19 -8.64
N ARG A 4 -1.24 -1.59 -7.48
CA ARG A 4 -0.67 -0.30 -7.09
C ARG A 4 0.37 -0.55 -6.02
N ILE A 5 1.55 0.01 -6.21
CA ILE A 5 2.64 -0.09 -5.26
C ILE A 5 2.90 1.29 -4.68
N THR A 6 2.75 1.42 -3.38
CA THR A 6 3.06 2.66 -2.65
C THR A 6 4.34 2.44 -1.88
N LYS A 7 5.32 3.33 -2.08
CA LYS A 7 6.62 3.24 -1.40
C LYS A 7 6.72 4.33 -0.34
N PHE A 8 7.10 3.91 0.87
CA PHE A 8 7.32 4.81 2.00
C PHE A 8 8.78 4.74 2.42
N GLU A 9 9.35 5.87 2.79
CA GLU A 9 10.70 5.94 3.34
C GLU A 9 10.70 6.70 4.65
N GLY A 10 11.53 6.23 5.57
CA GLY A 10 11.71 6.84 6.86
C GLY A 10 12.71 6.06 7.67
N PRO A 11 13.01 6.50 8.91
CA PRO A 11 14.00 5.82 9.73
C PRO A 11 13.49 4.43 10.16
N PRO A 12 14.42 3.46 10.35
CA PRO A 12 14.03 2.09 10.72
C PRO A 12 13.16 1.99 11.97
N GLU A 13 13.33 2.89 12.94
CA GLU A 13 12.54 2.89 14.17
C GLU A 13 11.07 3.25 13.94
N ARG A 14 10.69 3.74 12.76
CA ARG A 14 9.31 4.08 12.44
C ARG A 14 8.56 2.96 11.70
N VAL A 15 9.25 1.87 11.35
CA VAL A 15 8.64 0.77 10.60
C VAL A 15 7.40 0.21 11.29
N GLU A 16 7.45 0.00 12.60
CA GLU A 16 6.31 -0.56 13.32
C GLU A 16 5.12 0.39 13.38
N GLU A 17 5.39 1.69 13.51
CA GLU A 17 4.32 2.69 13.51
C GLU A 17 3.64 2.74 12.15
N LEU A 18 4.44 2.69 11.06
CA LEU A 18 3.89 2.70 9.71
C LEU A 18 3.13 1.40 9.43
N ARG A 19 3.69 0.26 9.82
CA ARG A 19 3.02 -1.04 9.68
C ARG A 19 1.67 -1.00 10.39
N TYR A 20 1.62 -0.49 11.61
CA TYR A 20 0.37 -0.39 12.35
C TYR A 20 -0.64 0.48 11.62
N ALA A 21 -0.23 1.66 11.15
CA ALA A 21 -1.11 2.57 10.43
C ALA A 21 -1.68 1.92 9.17
N VAL A 22 -0.83 1.22 8.41
CA VAL A 22 -1.26 0.56 7.18
C VAL A 22 -2.14 -0.66 7.48
N VAL A 23 -1.64 -1.59 8.28
CA VAL A 23 -2.29 -2.90 8.47
C VAL A 23 -3.53 -2.79 9.33
N GLU A 24 -3.48 -2.00 10.39
CA GLU A 24 -4.56 -1.94 11.37
C GLU A 24 -5.56 -0.83 11.10
N ARG A 25 -5.18 0.20 10.35
CA ARG A 25 -6.03 1.38 10.15
C ARG A 25 -6.53 1.54 8.73
N THR A 26 -5.64 1.50 7.74
CA THR A 26 -6.03 1.80 6.37
C THR A 26 -6.42 0.57 5.57
N LEU A 27 -5.71 -0.54 5.70
CA LEU A 27 -5.99 -1.74 4.92
C LEU A 27 -7.40 -2.29 5.12
N PRO A 28 -7.98 -2.32 6.32
CA PRO A 28 -9.38 -2.76 6.49
C PRO A 28 -10.36 -1.94 5.67
N ALA A 29 -10.11 -0.65 5.47
CA ALA A 29 -10.96 0.19 4.64
C ALA A 29 -10.72 -0.10 3.15
N VAL A 30 -9.48 -0.34 2.74
CA VAL A 30 -9.14 -0.68 1.36
C VAL A 30 -9.81 -2.01 0.96
N GLU A 31 -9.83 -2.97 1.86
CA GLU A 31 -10.42 -4.29 1.60
C GLU A 31 -11.91 -4.21 1.25
N ARG A 32 -12.59 -3.14 1.65
CA ARG A 32 -14.01 -2.93 1.37
C ARG A 32 -14.28 -2.31 0.01
N LEU A 33 -13.24 -1.82 -0.67
CA LEU A 33 -13.41 -1.19 -1.97
C LEU A 33 -13.68 -2.25 -3.03
N GLN A 34 -14.54 -1.90 -3.98
CA GLN A 34 -14.93 -2.83 -5.04
C GLN A 34 -13.71 -3.21 -5.89
N GLY A 35 -13.56 -4.50 -6.14
CA GLY A 35 -12.48 -5.02 -6.96
C GLY A 35 -11.18 -5.28 -6.22
N PHE A 36 -11.16 -5.10 -4.89
CA PHE A 36 -10.00 -5.47 -4.10
C PHE A 36 -9.71 -6.97 -4.26
N ALA A 37 -8.45 -7.31 -4.57
CA ALA A 37 -8.07 -8.70 -4.86
C ALA A 37 -6.96 -9.21 -3.94
N GLY A 38 -6.36 -8.37 -3.10
CA GLY A 38 -5.32 -8.81 -2.19
C GLY A 38 -4.34 -7.70 -1.87
N ALA A 39 -3.46 -7.96 -0.91
CA ALA A 39 -2.46 -6.99 -0.50
C ALA A 39 -1.23 -7.68 0.06
N LEU A 40 -0.09 -7.02 -0.09
CA LEU A 40 1.18 -7.41 0.53
C LEU A 40 1.80 -6.15 1.13
N VAL A 41 2.32 -6.27 2.34
CA VAL A 41 3.06 -5.19 2.99
C VAL A 41 4.47 -5.70 3.21
N LEU A 42 5.44 -5.05 2.59
CA LEU A 42 6.84 -5.44 2.64
C LEU A 42 7.63 -4.41 3.43
N ALA A 43 8.48 -4.86 4.33
CA ALA A 43 9.30 -3.96 5.15
C ALA A 43 10.76 -4.34 5.02
N ASN A 44 11.62 -3.33 4.79
CA ASN A 44 13.06 -3.49 4.93
C ASN A 44 13.43 -2.86 6.27
N ARG A 45 13.69 -3.72 7.27
CA ARG A 45 13.90 -3.25 8.64
C ARG A 45 15.25 -2.59 8.84
N GLN A 46 16.18 -2.79 7.91
CA GLN A 46 17.49 -2.11 7.98
C GLN A 46 17.39 -0.69 7.46
N SER A 47 16.73 -0.49 6.32
CA SER A 47 16.62 0.84 5.71
C SER A 47 15.48 1.67 6.28
N GLY A 48 14.43 1.00 6.79
CA GLY A 48 13.21 1.67 7.23
C GLY A 48 12.18 1.81 6.11
N ASN A 49 12.49 1.33 4.91
CA ASN A 49 11.58 1.44 3.78
C ASN A 49 10.44 0.42 3.88
N LEU A 50 9.26 0.84 3.44
CA LEU A 50 8.08 -0.01 3.41
C LEU A 50 7.41 0.11 2.05
N GLN A 51 6.88 -1.02 1.54
CA GLN A 51 6.09 -1.02 0.33
C GLN A 51 4.73 -1.65 0.62
N VAL A 52 3.69 -1.02 0.12
CA VAL A 52 2.33 -1.55 0.20
C VAL A 52 1.89 -1.85 -1.22
N ILE A 53 1.59 -3.13 -1.48
CA ILE A 53 1.13 -3.60 -2.78
C ILE A 53 -0.33 -4.00 -2.62
N VAL A 54 -1.22 -3.31 -3.35
CA VAL A 54 -2.64 -3.64 -3.34
C VAL A 54 -3.02 -4.15 -4.73
N LEU A 55 -3.65 -5.30 -4.77
CA LEU A 55 -4.07 -5.96 -6.00
C LEU A 55 -5.54 -5.67 -6.26
N TRP A 56 -5.86 -5.44 -7.55
CA TRP A 56 -7.20 -5.11 -8.02
C TRP A 56 -7.60 -6.04 -9.15
N GLU A 57 -8.87 -6.42 -9.19
CA GLU A 57 -9.38 -7.32 -10.21
C GLU A 57 -9.31 -6.74 -11.62
N SER A 58 -9.40 -5.40 -11.74
CA SER A 58 -9.38 -4.72 -13.03
C SER A 58 -8.71 -3.36 -12.92
N GLU A 59 -8.30 -2.82 -14.07
CA GLU A 59 -7.77 -1.46 -14.13
C GLU A 59 -8.82 -0.44 -13.71
N GLN A 60 -10.08 -0.68 -14.06
CA GLN A 60 -11.17 0.22 -13.67
C GLN A 60 -11.34 0.28 -12.17
N ALA A 61 -11.27 -0.88 -11.48
CA ALA A 61 -11.36 -0.92 -10.02
C ALA A 61 -10.20 -0.17 -9.39
N MET A 62 -8.98 -0.36 -9.91
CA MET A 62 -7.81 0.36 -9.42
C MET A 62 -7.98 1.86 -9.61
N SER A 63 -8.43 2.30 -10.80
CA SER A 63 -8.64 3.72 -11.08
C SER A 63 -9.73 4.32 -10.17
N ALA A 64 -10.80 3.58 -9.94
CA ALA A 64 -11.89 4.04 -9.07
C ALA A 64 -11.42 4.23 -7.61
N SER A 65 -10.37 3.51 -7.19
CA SER A 65 -9.84 3.58 -5.83
C SER A 65 -8.80 4.69 -5.63
N GLU A 66 -8.41 5.42 -6.68
CA GLU A 66 -7.27 6.35 -6.59
C GLU A 66 -7.44 7.44 -5.54
N GLU A 67 -8.63 8.03 -5.45
CA GLU A 67 -8.87 9.08 -4.47
C GLU A 67 -8.77 8.55 -3.04
N SER A 68 -9.42 7.41 -2.76
CA SER A 68 -9.34 6.78 -1.45
C SER A 68 -7.91 6.37 -1.12
N ALA A 69 -7.18 5.83 -2.11
CA ALA A 69 -5.80 5.41 -1.92
C ALA A 69 -4.90 6.61 -1.57
N TYR A 70 -5.13 7.74 -2.20
CA TYR A 70 -4.39 8.98 -1.88
C TYR A 70 -4.55 9.34 -0.40
N TRP A 71 -5.78 9.34 0.11
CA TRP A 71 -6.06 9.68 1.50
C TRP A 71 -5.47 8.64 2.45
N PHE A 72 -5.57 7.35 2.11
CA PHE A 72 -5.03 6.29 2.97
C PHE A 72 -3.52 6.37 3.12
N ARG A 73 -2.79 6.58 2.00
CA ARG A 73 -1.32 6.68 2.11
C ARG A 73 -0.87 7.96 2.78
N THR A 74 -1.60 9.05 2.56
CA THR A 74 -1.31 10.33 3.22
C THR A 74 -1.49 10.20 4.73
N TYR A 75 -2.60 9.61 5.16
CA TYR A 75 -2.85 9.35 6.56
C TYR A 75 -1.76 8.47 7.17
N SER A 76 -1.41 7.38 6.50
CA SER A 76 -0.41 6.43 7.00
C SER A 76 0.96 7.11 7.15
N ALA A 77 1.37 7.89 6.16
CA ALA A 77 2.65 8.59 6.20
C ALA A 77 2.68 9.60 7.36
N GLU A 78 1.63 10.39 7.52
CA GLU A 78 1.56 11.38 8.61
C GLU A 78 1.55 10.71 9.98
N ALA A 79 0.79 9.63 10.13
CA ALA A 79 0.68 8.93 11.41
C ALA A 79 2.03 8.38 11.88
N ALA A 80 2.90 7.99 10.96
CA ALA A 80 4.18 7.39 11.27
C ALA A 80 5.37 8.34 11.07
N SER A 81 5.14 9.59 10.69
CA SER A 81 6.19 10.55 10.35
C SER A 81 7.11 10.01 9.25
N GLU A 82 6.49 9.38 8.24
CA GLU A 82 7.17 8.81 7.09
C GLU A 82 6.84 9.60 5.82
N THR A 83 7.56 9.34 4.75
CA THR A 83 7.36 10.03 3.47
C THR A 83 6.95 9.04 2.40
N VAL A 84 5.91 9.38 1.64
CA VAL A 84 5.57 8.64 0.42
C VAL A 84 6.54 9.11 -0.66
N THR A 85 7.36 8.19 -1.17
CA THR A 85 8.38 8.53 -2.16
C THR A 85 7.97 8.20 -3.58
N ASP A 86 7.05 7.25 -3.75
CA ASP A 86 6.63 6.86 -5.09
C ASP A 86 5.31 6.09 -5.02
N VAL A 87 4.53 6.19 -6.10
CA VAL A 87 3.33 5.38 -6.30
C VAL A 87 3.37 4.89 -7.73
N GLU A 88 3.43 3.57 -7.89
CA GLU A 88 3.54 2.93 -9.19
C GLU A 88 2.33 2.03 -9.44
N ARG A 89 2.00 1.85 -10.72
CA ARG A 89 0.86 1.03 -11.12
C ARG A 89 1.30 0.08 -12.23
N TYR A 90 0.91 -1.19 -12.08
CA TYR A 90 1.34 -2.24 -12.98
C TYR A 90 0.20 -3.19 -13.32
N GLU A 91 0.27 -3.78 -14.50
CA GLU A 91 -0.52 -4.95 -14.80
C GLU A 91 0.20 -6.17 -14.23
N VAL A 92 -0.55 -7.06 -13.58
CA VAL A 92 0.02 -8.33 -13.08
C VAL A 92 0.04 -9.30 -14.25
N VAL A 93 1.21 -9.59 -14.78
CA VAL A 93 1.35 -10.49 -15.95
C VAL A 93 1.53 -11.95 -15.54
N LEU A 94 1.88 -12.21 -14.28
CA LEU A 94 1.96 -13.56 -13.72
C LEU A 94 1.79 -13.47 -12.22
N SER A 95 0.94 -14.32 -11.66
CA SER A 95 0.76 -14.44 -10.24
C SER A 95 0.87 -15.91 -9.85
N GLU A 96 1.92 -16.25 -9.13
CA GLU A 96 2.18 -17.61 -8.68
C GLU A 96 2.74 -17.53 -7.27
N VAL A 97 1.87 -17.68 -6.28
CA VAL A 97 2.21 -17.55 -4.87
C VAL A 97 1.92 -18.86 -4.17
N LYS A 98 2.91 -19.35 -3.42
CA LYS A 98 2.80 -20.62 -2.68
C LYS A 98 2.55 -20.37 -1.21
#